data_0c9b60c9734f334d3c12b50cc17bbc7c
#
_entry.id   0c9b60c9734f334d3c12b50cc17bbc7c
#
_cell.length_a   1.000
_cell.length_b   1.000
_cell.length_c   1.000
_cell.angle_alpha   90.00
_cell.angle_beta   90.00
_cell.angle_gamma   90.00
#
_symmetry.space_group_name_H-M   'P 1'
#
loop_
_entity.id
_entity.type
_entity.pdbx_description
1 polymer ?
#
loop_
_entity_poly.entity_id
_entity_poly.type
_entity_poly.pdbx_seq_one_letter_code
_entity_poly.pdbx_strand_id
1 'polypeptide(L)'
;KDLDMLDADGYKAVHKMMYENYKTQYGEYPGAGLPAYITHETGVNTDWQDAIQRNGLAQNYMVSLRGGGDKAQYSVSYNHADEKGIFIGNEHRHDIARMKLHATKGIIDLDANMDFKYTNSRQPQYSLKETYMISPLVPIENENEKDGFGLTNFDGLPNNRNVVADNYYKNEVDKKYHTSANVALTFKFFPWLNFKTSYGYRGEHEIDSYHAPDYIADTKSPNNY
;
A
#
# COMPACT_ATOMS: atom_id res chain seq x y z
N LYS A 1 -5.85 14.49 10.53
CA LYS A 1 -5.28 15.69 11.18
C LYS A 1 -3.78 15.60 11.07
N ASP A 2 -3.17 16.56 10.41
CA ASP A 2 -1.72 16.58 10.22
C ASP A 2 -1.02 16.84 11.56
N LEU A 3 0.19 16.33 11.68
CA LEU A 3 1.07 16.64 12.80
C LEU A 3 1.69 18.01 12.58
N ASP A 4 1.88 18.76 13.65
CA ASP A 4 2.62 20.02 13.63
C ASP A 4 4.12 19.70 13.60
N MET A 5 4.70 19.75 12.40
CA MET A 5 6.10 19.43 12.16
C MET A 5 6.93 20.70 12.10
N LEU A 6 8.21 20.60 12.43
CA LEU A 6 9.14 21.70 12.25
C LEU A 6 9.41 21.97 10.78
N ASP A 7 9.34 23.22 10.38
CA ASP A 7 9.86 23.70 9.11
C ASP A 7 11.39 23.76 9.10
N ALA A 8 11.98 24.17 7.97
CA ALA A 8 13.43 24.23 7.82
C ALA A 8 14.10 25.13 8.86
N ASP A 9 13.51 26.28 9.17
CA ASP A 9 14.06 27.24 10.11
C ASP A 9 13.94 26.74 11.55
N GLY A 10 12.79 26.20 11.93
CA GLY A 10 12.57 25.57 13.22
C GLY A 10 13.50 24.38 13.44
N TYR A 11 13.70 23.55 12.41
CA TYR A 11 14.61 22.41 12.46
C TYR A 11 16.06 22.87 12.70
N LYS A 12 16.57 23.87 11.93
CA LYS A 12 17.89 24.46 12.13
C LYS A 12 18.04 25.09 13.52
N ALA A 13 17.01 25.79 13.98
CA ALA A 13 17.03 26.46 15.30
C ALA A 13 17.17 25.46 16.46
N VAL A 14 16.38 24.38 16.42
CA VAL A 14 16.45 23.31 17.43
C VAL A 14 17.82 22.63 17.42
N HIS A 15 18.32 22.27 16.24
CA HIS A 15 19.62 21.63 16.10
C HIS A 15 20.76 22.57 16.58
N LYS A 16 20.72 23.85 16.22
CA LYS A 16 21.68 24.85 16.72
C LYS A 16 21.66 24.91 18.24
N MET A 17 20.49 24.97 18.84
CA MET A 17 20.33 25.00 20.29
C MET A 17 20.92 23.74 20.95
N MET A 18 20.75 22.57 20.36
CA MET A 18 21.35 21.31 20.84
C MET A 18 22.88 21.38 20.84
N TYR A 19 23.50 21.91 19.80
CA TYR A 19 24.95 22.08 19.68
C TYR A 19 25.48 23.12 20.66
N GLU A 20 24.81 24.24 20.85
CA GLU A 20 25.17 25.26 21.82
C GLU A 20 25.05 24.76 23.27
N ASN A 21 24.03 24.00 23.59
CA ASN A 21 23.89 23.35 24.89
C ASN A 21 25.03 22.37 25.17
N TYR A 22 25.38 21.54 24.17
CA TYR A 22 26.53 20.64 24.29
C TYR A 22 27.83 21.41 24.58
N LYS A 23 28.10 22.45 23.80
CA LYS A 23 29.26 23.31 24.00
C LYS A 23 29.29 23.96 25.41
N THR A 24 28.13 24.41 25.90
CA THR A 24 28.00 24.99 27.25
C THR A 24 28.31 23.95 28.32
N GLN A 25 27.93 22.69 28.12
CA GLN A 25 28.14 21.62 29.08
C GLN A 25 29.57 21.08 29.06
N TYR A 26 30.18 20.94 27.89
CA TYR A 26 31.47 20.26 27.70
C TYR A 26 32.63 21.18 27.31
N GLY A 27 32.38 22.48 27.09
CA GLY A 27 33.38 23.47 26.72
C GLY A 27 33.71 23.56 25.22
N GLU A 28 33.26 22.59 24.42
CA GLU A 28 33.51 22.52 22.97
C GLU A 28 32.30 21.96 22.22
N TYR A 29 32.25 22.21 20.92
CA TYR A 29 31.23 21.57 20.06
C TYR A 29 31.51 20.10 19.85
N PRO A 30 30.48 19.27 19.62
CA PRO A 30 30.70 17.92 19.17
C PRO A 30 31.26 17.95 17.72
N GLY A 31 32.52 17.49 17.54
CA GLY A 31 33.20 17.52 16.24
C GLY A 31 33.81 18.89 15.89
N ALA A 32 33.84 19.24 14.61
CA ALA A 32 34.57 20.43 14.10
C ALA A 32 33.79 21.74 14.22
N GLY A 33 32.66 21.78 14.90
CA GLY A 33 31.81 22.97 15.07
C GLY A 33 30.36 22.72 14.68
N LEU A 34 29.62 23.78 14.33
CA LEU A 34 28.28 23.67 13.83
C LEU A 34 28.27 23.02 12.42
N PRO A 35 27.45 22.00 12.17
CA PRO A 35 27.32 21.39 10.85
C PRO A 35 26.86 22.39 9.78
N ALA A 36 27.26 22.17 8.55
CA ALA A 36 26.94 23.04 7.41
C ALA A 36 25.44 23.22 7.19
N TYR A 37 24.63 22.19 7.42
CA TYR A 37 23.18 22.29 7.27
C TYR A 37 22.50 23.26 8.23
N ILE A 38 23.14 23.61 9.36
CA ILE A 38 22.64 24.60 10.31
C ILE A 38 22.98 26.02 9.84
N THR A 39 24.14 26.19 9.20
CA THR A 39 24.71 27.51 8.90
C THR A 39 24.45 27.99 7.48
N HIS A 40 24.12 27.08 6.56
CA HIS A 40 23.85 27.40 5.16
C HIS A 40 22.35 27.52 4.88
N GLU A 41 21.99 28.53 4.08
CA GLU A 41 20.64 28.63 3.51
C GLU A 41 20.55 27.75 2.26
N THR A 42 19.60 26.81 2.28
CA THR A 42 19.37 25.89 1.16
C THR A 42 18.21 26.32 0.28
N GLY A 43 17.30 27.16 0.79
CA GLY A 43 16.04 27.49 0.14
C GLY A 43 15.05 26.31 0.12
N VAL A 44 15.40 25.19 0.76
CA VAL A 44 14.58 23.97 0.81
C VAL A 44 13.80 23.95 2.11
N ASN A 45 12.50 23.71 2.02
CA ASN A 45 11.59 23.50 3.15
C ASN A 45 10.52 22.49 2.75
N THR A 46 10.84 21.20 2.87
CA THR A 46 9.98 20.11 2.44
C THR A 46 9.01 19.73 3.54
N ASP A 47 7.72 19.80 3.26
CA ASP A 47 6.70 19.12 4.06
C ASP A 47 6.59 17.66 3.61
N TRP A 48 7.27 16.77 4.32
CA TRP A 48 7.26 15.35 4.05
C TRP A 48 5.91 14.69 4.31
N GLN A 49 5.08 15.28 5.15
CA GLN A 49 3.75 14.79 5.43
C GLN A 49 2.82 15.02 4.22
N ASP A 50 2.88 16.19 3.62
CA ASP A 50 2.16 16.53 2.39
C ASP A 50 2.71 15.73 1.19
N ALA A 51 4.03 15.60 1.10
CA ALA A 51 4.71 14.90 0.00
C ALA A 51 4.28 13.44 -0.18
N ILE A 52 3.89 12.75 0.89
CA ILE A 52 3.42 11.36 0.83
C ILE A 52 1.90 11.24 0.74
N GLN A 53 1.17 12.34 0.78
CA GLN A 53 -0.29 12.33 0.74
C GLN A 53 -0.83 12.66 -0.64
N ARG A 54 -2.00 12.13 -0.94
CA ARG A 54 -2.79 12.45 -2.13
C ARG A 54 -4.27 12.34 -1.83
N ASN A 55 -5.10 12.88 -2.70
CA ASN A 55 -6.52 12.59 -2.65
C ASN A 55 -6.77 11.11 -2.94
N GLY A 56 -7.37 10.41 -1.99
CA GLY A 56 -7.79 9.03 -2.17
C GLY A 56 -8.95 8.95 -3.17
N LEU A 57 -8.98 7.88 -3.96
CA LEU A 57 -10.04 7.61 -4.92
C LEU A 57 -10.49 6.15 -4.77
N ALA A 58 -11.78 5.93 -4.57
CA ALA A 58 -12.37 4.60 -4.56
C ALA A 58 -13.44 4.52 -5.65
N GLN A 59 -13.33 3.50 -6.51
CA GLN A 59 -14.28 3.21 -7.58
C GLN A 59 -14.78 1.77 -7.42
N ASN A 60 -16.08 1.59 -7.56
CA ASN A 60 -16.71 0.27 -7.45
C ASN A 60 -17.78 0.11 -8.52
N TYR A 61 -17.65 -0.92 -9.36
CA TYR A 61 -18.56 -1.22 -10.45
C TYR A 61 -19.10 -2.64 -10.28
N MET A 62 -20.42 -2.78 -10.24
CA MET A 62 -21.07 -4.07 -10.11
C MET A 62 -22.10 -4.28 -11.22
N VAL A 63 -22.03 -5.44 -11.85
CA VAL A 63 -23.03 -5.92 -12.81
C VAL A 63 -23.59 -7.24 -12.32
N SER A 64 -24.90 -7.42 -12.39
CA SER A 64 -25.53 -8.69 -12.04
C SER A 64 -26.64 -9.05 -13.01
N LEU A 65 -26.73 -10.35 -13.33
CA LEU A 65 -27.77 -10.95 -14.13
C LEU A 65 -28.46 -12.03 -13.30
N ARG A 66 -29.77 -12.05 -13.33
CA ARG A 66 -30.59 -13.07 -12.67
C ARG A 66 -31.68 -13.52 -13.63
N GLY A 67 -31.97 -14.81 -13.63
CA GLY A 67 -33.00 -15.34 -14.47
C GLY A 67 -33.43 -16.72 -13.99
N GLY A 68 -34.44 -17.25 -14.66
CA GLY A 68 -34.99 -18.59 -14.40
C GLY A 68 -36.50 -18.60 -14.21
N GLY A 69 -36.98 -19.73 -13.76
CA GLY A 69 -38.38 -20.00 -13.46
C GLY A 69 -38.51 -20.99 -12.32
N ASP A 70 -39.66 -21.64 -12.20
CA ASP A 70 -39.98 -22.56 -11.08
C ASP A 70 -39.01 -23.75 -10.96
N LYS A 71 -38.43 -24.19 -12.08
CA LYS A 71 -37.57 -25.38 -12.13
C LYS A 71 -36.08 -25.08 -12.10
N ALA A 72 -35.68 -23.89 -12.47
CA ALA A 72 -34.29 -23.49 -12.45
C ALA A 72 -34.16 -21.98 -12.29
N GLN A 73 -33.26 -21.56 -11.44
CA GLN A 73 -32.90 -20.15 -11.18
C GLN A 73 -31.40 -20.01 -11.19
N TYR A 74 -30.91 -18.90 -11.74
CA TYR A 74 -29.49 -18.60 -11.76
C TYR A 74 -29.25 -17.14 -11.46
N SER A 75 -28.10 -16.88 -10.91
CA SER A 75 -27.56 -15.51 -10.81
C SER A 75 -26.06 -15.52 -11.09
N VAL A 76 -25.63 -14.50 -11.84
CA VAL A 76 -24.22 -14.22 -12.11
C VAL A 76 -23.99 -12.78 -11.74
N SER A 77 -22.93 -12.50 -11.02
CA SER A 77 -22.50 -11.15 -10.71
C SER A 77 -21.00 -10.99 -10.85
N TYR A 78 -20.60 -9.81 -11.27
CA TYR A 78 -19.22 -9.38 -11.33
C TYR A 78 -19.10 -8.05 -10.62
N ASN A 79 -18.08 -7.93 -9.77
CA ASN A 79 -17.73 -6.70 -9.08
C ASN A 79 -16.27 -6.37 -9.31
N HIS A 80 -16.00 -5.15 -9.74
CA HIS A 80 -14.68 -4.57 -9.87
C HIS A 80 -14.54 -3.39 -8.92
N ALA A 81 -13.51 -3.38 -8.08
CA ALA A 81 -13.18 -2.25 -7.24
C ALA A 81 -11.69 -1.87 -7.41
N ASP A 82 -11.45 -0.58 -7.52
CA ASP A 82 -10.12 0.04 -7.61
C ASP A 82 -10.05 1.16 -6.57
N GLU A 83 -9.16 1.01 -5.61
CA GLU A 83 -9.00 1.92 -4.48
C GLU A 83 -7.56 2.44 -4.43
N LYS A 84 -7.40 3.75 -4.53
CA LYS A 84 -6.15 4.46 -4.28
C LYS A 84 -6.25 5.15 -2.93
N GLY A 85 -5.44 4.70 -1.98
CA GLY A 85 -5.39 5.28 -0.64
C GLY A 85 -4.86 6.71 -0.63
N ILE A 86 -5.02 7.36 0.50
CA ILE A 86 -4.53 8.74 0.74
C ILE A 86 -3.01 8.84 0.80
N PHE A 87 -2.31 7.75 1.03
CA PHE A 87 -0.86 7.69 0.98
C PHE A 87 -0.38 7.14 -0.36
N ILE A 88 0.66 7.75 -0.93
CA ILE A 88 1.26 7.27 -2.17
C ILE A 88 1.74 5.82 -2.02
N GLY A 89 1.60 5.01 -3.07
CA GLY A 89 1.95 3.59 -3.05
C GLY A 89 0.90 2.67 -2.42
N ASN A 90 -0.12 3.19 -1.72
CA ASN A 90 -1.21 2.37 -1.20
C ASN A 90 -2.31 2.23 -2.26
N GLU A 91 -2.38 1.06 -2.89
CA GLU A 91 -3.35 0.75 -3.93
C GLU A 91 -3.91 -0.65 -3.73
N HIS A 92 -5.21 -0.77 -3.88
CA HIS A 92 -5.92 -2.03 -3.74
C HIS A 92 -6.96 -2.19 -4.84
N ARG A 93 -6.83 -3.26 -5.61
CA ARG A 93 -7.77 -3.62 -6.66
C ARG A 93 -8.29 -5.03 -6.43
N HIS A 94 -9.59 -5.23 -6.61
CA HIS A 94 -10.14 -6.57 -6.60
C HIS A 94 -11.22 -6.76 -7.64
N ASP A 95 -11.27 -7.97 -8.16
CA ASP A 95 -12.26 -8.46 -9.10
C ASP A 95 -12.96 -9.69 -8.48
N ILE A 96 -14.27 -9.66 -8.39
CA ILE A 96 -15.05 -10.76 -7.80
C ILE A 96 -16.13 -11.20 -8.79
N ALA A 97 -16.07 -12.46 -9.22
CA ALA A 97 -17.12 -13.11 -10.00
C ALA A 97 -17.85 -14.14 -9.12
N ARG A 98 -19.17 -14.09 -9.13
CA ARG A 98 -20.02 -15.03 -8.40
C ARG A 98 -21.06 -15.63 -9.30
N MET A 99 -21.26 -16.94 -9.18
CA MET A 99 -22.28 -17.69 -9.90
C MET A 99 -23.09 -18.52 -8.88
N LYS A 100 -24.41 -18.53 -9.05
CA LYS A 100 -25.32 -19.38 -8.28
C LYS A 100 -26.31 -20.02 -9.22
N LEU A 101 -26.56 -21.29 -9.01
CA LEU A 101 -27.55 -22.07 -9.72
C LEU A 101 -28.36 -22.88 -8.71
N HIS A 102 -29.68 -22.79 -8.84
CA HIS A 102 -30.60 -23.67 -8.19
C HIS A 102 -31.45 -24.35 -9.27
N ALA A 103 -31.61 -25.66 -9.21
CA ALA A 103 -32.44 -26.38 -10.15
C ALA A 103 -33.18 -27.56 -9.47
N THR A 104 -34.45 -27.73 -9.81
CA THR A 104 -35.31 -28.78 -9.28
C THR A 104 -35.80 -29.66 -10.44
N LYS A 105 -35.58 -30.96 -10.33
CA LYS A 105 -36.12 -31.93 -11.28
C LYS A 105 -36.60 -33.19 -10.56
N GLY A 106 -37.92 -33.40 -10.56
CA GLY A 106 -38.53 -34.53 -9.86
C GLY A 106 -38.25 -34.50 -8.37
N ILE A 107 -37.54 -35.50 -7.87
CA ILE A 107 -37.15 -35.61 -6.45
C ILE A 107 -35.81 -34.96 -6.14
N ILE A 108 -35.13 -34.38 -7.13
CA ILE A 108 -33.76 -33.86 -6.97
C ILE A 108 -33.78 -32.35 -7.01
N ASP A 109 -33.20 -31.75 -5.97
CA ASP A 109 -32.76 -30.34 -5.98
C ASP A 109 -31.24 -30.27 -6.07
N LEU A 110 -30.76 -29.42 -6.97
CA LEU A 110 -29.36 -29.07 -7.16
C LEU A 110 -29.18 -27.61 -6.70
N ASP A 111 -28.26 -27.41 -5.79
CA ASP A 111 -27.71 -26.08 -5.46
C ASP A 111 -26.24 -26.07 -5.81
N ALA A 112 -25.82 -25.12 -6.62
CA ALA A 112 -24.41 -24.90 -6.95
C ALA A 112 -24.04 -23.41 -6.80
N ASN A 113 -22.91 -23.15 -6.20
CA ASN A 113 -22.35 -21.81 -6.15
C ASN A 113 -20.85 -21.85 -6.41
N MET A 114 -20.35 -20.82 -7.07
CA MET A 114 -18.95 -20.62 -7.35
C MET A 114 -18.61 -19.15 -7.15
N ASP A 115 -17.52 -18.91 -6.44
CA ASP A 115 -16.94 -17.58 -6.23
C ASP A 115 -15.48 -17.61 -6.69
N PHE A 116 -15.12 -16.61 -7.46
CA PHE A 116 -13.74 -16.32 -7.83
C PHE A 116 -13.41 -14.91 -7.41
N LYS A 117 -12.29 -14.71 -6.71
CA LYS A 117 -11.77 -13.39 -6.32
C LYS A 117 -10.31 -13.27 -6.72
N TYR A 118 -10.00 -12.25 -7.47
CA TYR A 118 -8.66 -11.77 -7.71
C TYR A 118 -8.42 -10.48 -6.92
N THR A 119 -7.29 -10.38 -6.25
CA THR A 119 -6.86 -9.18 -5.54
C THR A 119 -5.45 -8.82 -5.97
N ASN A 120 -5.22 -7.55 -6.19
CA ASN A 120 -3.90 -6.98 -6.46
C ASN A 120 -3.71 -5.78 -5.55
N SER A 121 -2.74 -5.87 -4.66
CA SER A 121 -2.44 -4.83 -3.68
C SER A 121 -1.00 -4.37 -3.84
N ARG A 122 -0.80 -3.06 -3.77
CA ARG A 122 0.51 -2.45 -3.66
C ARG A 122 0.64 -1.78 -2.31
N GLN A 123 1.78 -1.97 -1.65
CA GLN A 123 2.07 -1.38 -0.35
C GLN A 123 3.03 -0.21 -0.50
N PRO A 124 2.88 0.84 0.32
CA PRO A 124 3.85 1.93 0.39
C PRO A 124 5.24 1.38 0.77
N GLN A 125 6.27 1.87 0.10
CA GLN A 125 7.66 1.43 0.34
C GLN A 125 8.38 2.31 1.37
N TYR A 126 7.63 2.86 2.29
CA TYR A 126 8.10 3.69 3.41
C TYR A 126 7.19 3.50 4.63
N SER A 127 7.70 3.87 5.79
CA SER A 127 6.88 3.96 7.01
C SER A 127 6.58 5.42 7.35
N LEU A 128 5.41 5.68 7.95
CA LEU A 128 5.05 7.01 8.42
C LEU A 128 6.06 7.52 9.46
N LYS A 129 6.54 6.65 10.34
CA LYS A 129 7.55 7.00 11.34
C LYS A 129 8.83 7.51 10.67
N GLU A 130 9.34 6.80 9.67
CA GLU A 130 10.55 7.23 8.94
C GLU A 130 10.33 8.55 8.22
N THR A 131 9.17 8.72 7.58
CA THR A 131 8.81 9.96 6.88
C THR A 131 8.84 11.17 7.81
N TYR A 132 8.26 11.06 9.00
CA TYR A 132 8.25 12.16 9.99
C TYR A 132 9.62 12.44 10.62
N MET A 133 10.58 11.57 10.44
CA MET A 133 11.95 11.75 10.90
C MET A 133 12.88 12.35 9.84
N ILE A 134 12.42 12.53 8.60
CA ILE A 134 13.24 13.12 7.54
C ILE A 134 13.36 14.61 7.79
N SER A 135 14.57 15.13 7.56
CA SER A 135 14.84 16.56 7.65
C SER A 135 14.06 17.35 6.59
N PRO A 136 13.41 18.48 6.93
CA PRO A 136 12.78 19.37 5.95
C PRO A 136 13.79 20.03 5.00
N LEU A 137 15.08 19.88 5.24
CA LEU A 137 16.16 20.38 4.37
C LEU A 137 16.48 19.45 3.19
N VAL A 138 15.86 18.28 3.11
CA VAL A 138 16.00 17.37 1.97
C VAL A 138 14.93 17.71 0.93
N PRO A 139 15.30 18.09 -0.30
CA PRO A 139 14.33 18.36 -1.37
C PRO A 139 13.72 17.07 -1.89
N ILE A 140 12.48 17.12 -2.38
CA ILE A 140 11.85 15.94 -3.03
C ILE A 140 12.51 15.67 -4.37
N GLU A 141 12.69 16.71 -5.18
CA GLU A 141 13.26 16.64 -6.52
C GLU A 141 14.51 17.50 -6.62
N ASN A 142 15.46 17.07 -7.45
CA ASN A 142 16.64 17.84 -7.80
C ASN A 142 17.09 17.47 -9.21
N GLU A 143 16.91 18.36 -10.16
CA GLU A 143 17.27 18.16 -11.57
C GLU A 143 18.77 17.91 -11.80
N ASN A 144 19.62 18.30 -10.84
CA ASN A 144 21.08 18.06 -10.91
C ASN A 144 21.48 16.63 -10.50
N GLU A 145 20.57 15.88 -9.90
CA GLU A 145 20.79 14.49 -9.53
C GLU A 145 20.42 13.56 -10.69
N LYS A 146 21.19 12.49 -10.84
CA LYS A 146 21.03 11.52 -11.95
C LYS A 146 19.61 10.96 -12.04
N ASP A 147 18.99 10.71 -10.90
CA ASP A 147 17.67 10.09 -10.81
C ASP A 147 16.54 11.14 -10.64
N GLY A 148 16.87 12.43 -10.64
CA GLY A 148 15.91 13.52 -10.52
C GLY A 148 15.35 13.72 -9.11
N PHE A 149 15.69 12.87 -8.14
CA PHE A 149 15.26 12.99 -6.76
C PHE A 149 16.29 13.68 -5.90
N GLY A 150 15.78 14.50 -4.96
CA GLY A 150 16.65 15.27 -4.11
C GLY A 150 17.34 14.44 -3.04
N LEU A 151 18.62 14.71 -2.89
CA LEU A 151 19.44 14.31 -1.75
C LEU A 151 20.06 15.57 -1.14
N THR A 152 20.53 15.44 0.08
CA THR A 152 21.37 16.48 0.67
C THR A 152 22.82 16.05 0.71
N ASN A 153 23.71 16.96 0.36
CA ASN A 153 25.15 16.78 0.43
C ASN A 153 25.75 17.37 1.71
N PHE A 154 24.90 17.82 2.65
CA PHE A 154 25.40 18.35 3.90
C PHE A 154 25.89 17.25 4.83
N ASP A 155 27.15 17.26 5.14
CA ASP A 155 27.74 16.36 6.12
C ASP A 155 27.07 16.54 7.49
N GLY A 156 26.77 15.41 8.11
CA GLY A 156 26.17 15.35 9.43
C GLY A 156 24.66 15.60 9.48
N LEU A 157 23.98 15.78 8.34
CA LEU A 157 22.51 15.85 8.33
C LEU A 157 21.93 14.46 8.65
N PRO A 158 21.18 14.34 9.75
CA PRO A 158 20.55 13.07 10.09
C PRO A 158 19.39 12.77 9.13
N ASN A 159 19.26 11.49 8.76
CA ASN A 159 18.15 10.95 8.00
C ASN A 159 17.85 11.71 6.68
N ASN A 160 18.74 11.58 5.72
CA ASN A 160 18.66 12.21 4.41
C ASN A 160 17.96 11.34 3.34
N ARG A 161 17.14 10.39 3.75
CA ARG A 161 16.38 9.50 2.86
C ARG A 161 15.26 10.26 2.14
N ASN A 162 14.99 9.86 0.89
CA ASN A 162 13.86 10.38 0.12
C ASN A 162 12.79 9.28 -0.05
N VAL A 163 11.73 9.34 0.73
CA VAL A 163 10.65 8.34 0.73
C VAL A 163 9.79 8.37 -0.54
N VAL A 164 9.74 9.50 -1.24
CA VAL A 164 9.05 9.60 -2.53
C VAL A 164 9.84 8.83 -3.59
N ALA A 165 11.17 8.97 -3.60
CA ALA A 165 12.05 8.18 -4.45
C ALA A 165 11.96 6.69 -4.12
N ASP A 166 11.97 6.33 -2.84
CA ASP A 166 11.78 4.95 -2.41
C ASP A 166 10.49 4.35 -2.96
N ASN A 167 9.38 5.08 -2.84
CA ASN A 167 8.09 4.61 -3.32
C ASN A 167 8.00 4.59 -4.87
N TYR A 168 8.78 5.40 -5.57
CA TYR A 168 8.85 5.41 -7.03
C TYR A 168 9.61 4.19 -7.55
N TYR A 169 10.78 3.89 -6.99
CA TYR A 169 11.68 2.84 -7.46
C TYR A 169 11.36 1.46 -6.90
N LYS A 170 11.02 1.37 -5.61
CA LYS A 170 10.67 0.11 -4.97
C LYS A 170 9.21 -0.23 -5.24
N ASN A 171 8.97 -1.47 -5.55
CA ASN A 171 7.63 -1.94 -5.83
C ASN A 171 7.38 -3.31 -5.19
N GLU A 172 6.40 -3.36 -4.31
CA GLU A 172 5.91 -4.59 -3.69
C GLU A 172 4.45 -4.79 -4.08
N VAL A 173 4.20 -5.90 -4.75
CA VAL A 173 2.87 -6.25 -5.27
C VAL A 173 2.50 -7.63 -4.78
N ASP A 174 1.37 -7.69 -4.09
CA ASP A 174 0.74 -8.91 -3.62
C ASP A 174 -0.49 -9.23 -4.49
N LYS A 175 -0.47 -10.39 -5.15
CA LYS A 175 -1.56 -10.90 -5.98
C LYS A 175 -2.15 -12.15 -5.36
N LYS A 176 -3.44 -12.11 -5.01
CA LYS A 176 -4.17 -13.24 -4.42
C LYS A 176 -5.30 -13.70 -5.34
N TYR A 177 -5.33 -15.00 -5.56
CA TYR A 177 -6.39 -15.69 -6.28
C TYR A 177 -7.11 -16.60 -5.31
N HIS A 178 -8.40 -16.35 -5.12
CA HIS A 178 -9.24 -17.19 -4.29
C HIS A 178 -10.36 -17.78 -5.14
N THR A 179 -10.52 -19.08 -5.06
CA THR A 179 -11.61 -19.80 -5.72
C THR A 179 -12.35 -20.65 -4.70
N SER A 180 -13.67 -20.53 -4.65
CA SER A 180 -14.51 -21.45 -3.91
C SER A 180 -15.65 -21.96 -4.77
N ALA A 181 -15.98 -23.22 -4.61
CA ALA A 181 -17.13 -23.84 -5.25
C ALA A 181 -17.82 -24.79 -4.28
N ASN A 182 -19.12 -24.82 -4.34
CA ASN A 182 -19.93 -25.76 -3.58
C ASN A 182 -21.06 -26.28 -4.46
N VAL A 183 -21.26 -27.60 -4.42
CA VAL A 183 -22.39 -28.27 -5.06
C VAL A 183 -23.09 -29.12 -4.03
N ALA A 184 -24.40 -28.98 -3.92
CA ALA A 184 -25.24 -29.77 -3.04
C ALA A 184 -26.38 -30.39 -3.83
N LEU A 185 -26.62 -31.68 -3.60
CA LEU A 185 -27.74 -32.44 -4.12
C LEU A 185 -28.65 -32.87 -2.98
N THR A 186 -29.93 -32.55 -3.10
CA THR A 186 -30.96 -32.96 -2.14
C THR A 186 -31.93 -33.89 -2.86
N PHE A 187 -32.09 -35.10 -2.36
CA PHE A 187 -33.06 -36.10 -2.84
C PHE A 187 -34.26 -36.11 -1.89
N LYS A 188 -35.44 -35.78 -2.40
CA LYS A 188 -36.72 -35.73 -1.67
C LYS A 188 -37.49 -37.00 -1.95
N PHE A 189 -37.19 -38.08 -1.25
CA PHE A 189 -37.81 -39.39 -1.47
C PHE A 189 -39.26 -39.41 -1.00
N PHE A 190 -39.54 -38.81 0.17
CA PHE A 190 -40.86 -38.73 0.76
C PHE A 190 -41.01 -37.38 1.47
N PRO A 191 -42.26 -36.94 1.76
CA PRO A 191 -42.44 -35.66 2.49
C PRO A 191 -41.71 -35.58 3.84
N TRP A 192 -41.44 -36.75 4.44
CA TRP A 192 -40.71 -36.87 5.72
C TRP A 192 -39.26 -37.32 5.60
N LEU A 193 -38.76 -37.64 4.38
CA LEU A 193 -37.39 -38.17 4.18
C LEU A 193 -36.69 -37.46 3.04
N ASN A 194 -35.68 -36.70 3.40
CA ASN A 194 -34.74 -36.06 2.48
C ASN A 194 -33.31 -36.55 2.73
N PHE A 195 -32.56 -36.77 1.67
CA PHE A 195 -31.12 -37.02 1.74
C PHE A 195 -30.38 -35.91 1.04
N LYS A 196 -29.42 -35.26 1.74
CA LYS A 196 -28.57 -34.19 1.20
C LYS A 196 -27.12 -34.62 1.21
N THR A 197 -26.46 -34.47 0.08
CA THR A 197 -25.00 -34.57 -0.02
C THR A 197 -24.43 -33.32 -0.61
N SER A 198 -23.26 -32.91 -0.17
CA SER A 198 -22.58 -31.70 -0.67
C SER A 198 -21.09 -31.92 -0.78
N TYR A 199 -20.53 -31.29 -1.81
CA TYR A 199 -19.10 -31.24 -2.05
C TYR A 199 -18.67 -29.79 -2.16
N GLY A 200 -17.62 -29.42 -1.44
CA GLY A 200 -17.03 -28.07 -1.46
C GLY A 200 -15.56 -28.11 -1.82
N TYR A 201 -15.16 -27.14 -2.62
CA TYR A 201 -13.77 -26.86 -2.95
C TYR A 201 -13.41 -25.43 -2.54
N ARG A 202 -12.21 -25.26 -1.98
CA ARG A 202 -11.59 -23.95 -1.74
C ARG A 202 -10.12 -24.02 -2.12
N GLY A 203 -9.68 -23.08 -2.94
CA GLY A 203 -8.29 -22.90 -3.32
C GLY A 203 -7.88 -21.44 -3.15
N GLU A 204 -6.66 -21.24 -2.71
CA GLU A 204 -6.03 -19.93 -2.62
C GLU A 204 -4.61 -20.02 -3.17
N HIS A 205 -4.22 -19.02 -3.94
CA HIS A 205 -2.90 -18.89 -4.50
C HIS A 205 -2.46 -17.44 -4.36
N GLU A 206 -1.28 -17.24 -3.76
CA GLU A 206 -0.69 -15.93 -3.49
C GLU A 206 0.65 -15.82 -4.19
N ILE A 207 0.91 -14.67 -4.77
CA ILE A 207 2.16 -14.33 -5.46
C ILE A 207 2.61 -12.97 -4.93
N ASP A 208 3.65 -12.97 -4.13
CA ASP A 208 4.33 -11.76 -3.68
C ASP A 208 5.51 -11.48 -4.59
N SER A 209 5.59 -10.24 -5.06
CA SER A 209 6.66 -9.77 -5.92
C SER A 209 7.25 -8.50 -5.34
N TYR A 210 8.53 -8.52 -5.05
CA TYR A 210 9.29 -7.35 -4.61
C TYR A 210 10.37 -7.00 -5.62
N HIS A 211 10.46 -5.75 -5.99
CA HIS A 211 11.49 -5.20 -6.85
C HIS A 211 12.07 -3.94 -6.22
N ALA A 212 13.39 -3.89 -6.06
CA ALA A 212 14.12 -2.75 -5.53
C ALA A 212 15.43 -2.58 -6.31
N PRO A 213 15.44 -1.76 -7.36
CA PRO A 213 16.66 -1.45 -8.11
C PRO A 213 17.61 -0.56 -7.29
N ASP A 214 18.88 -0.54 -7.67
CA ASP A 214 19.83 0.45 -7.16
C ASP A 214 19.47 1.85 -7.68
N TYR A 215 19.40 2.82 -6.77
CA TYR A 215 19.19 4.21 -7.11
C TYR A 215 19.87 5.13 -6.07
N ILE A 216 20.19 6.36 -6.48
CA ILE A 216 21.05 7.26 -5.69
C ILE A 216 20.40 7.69 -4.38
N ALA A 217 19.07 7.80 -4.35
CA ALA A 217 18.35 8.21 -3.14
C ALA A 217 18.43 7.18 -1.98
N ASP A 218 18.79 5.92 -2.26
CA ASP A 218 19.02 4.90 -1.25
C ASP A 218 20.52 4.78 -0.91
N THR A 219 21.02 5.71 -0.11
CA THR A 219 22.42 5.71 0.31
C THR A 219 22.76 4.66 1.37
N LYS A 220 21.74 4.02 1.98
CA LYS A 220 21.92 3.10 3.11
C LYS A 220 21.91 1.62 2.74
N SER A 221 21.39 1.28 1.59
CA SER A 221 21.29 -0.10 1.10
C SER A 221 21.48 -0.12 -0.41
N PRO A 222 22.71 -0.01 -0.91
CA PRO A 222 22.94 -0.37 -2.31
C PRO A 222 22.53 -1.84 -2.45
N ASN A 223 21.47 -2.09 -3.22
CA ASN A 223 21.05 -3.44 -3.54
C ASN A 223 22.06 -4.03 -4.51
N ASN A 224 23.04 -4.73 -3.98
CA ASN A 224 23.93 -5.56 -4.78
C ASN A 224 23.16 -6.83 -5.13
N TYR A 225 22.60 -6.89 -6.33
CA TYR A 225 22.08 -8.10 -6.96
C TYR A 225 23.05 -8.60 -8.01
#